data_16a25405834df437ad71a45f7563fb1b
#
_entry.id   16a25405834df437ad71a45f7563fb1b
#
_cell.length_a   1.000
_cell.length_b   1.000
_cell.length_c   1.000
_cell.angle_alpha   90.00
_cell.angle_beta   90.00
_cell.angle_gamma   90.00
#
_symmetry.space_group_name_H-M   'P 1'
#
loop_
_entity.id
_entity.type
_entity.pdbx_description
1 polymer ?
#
loop_
_entity_poly.entity_id
_entity_poly.type
_entity_poly.pdbx_seq_one_letter_code
_entity_poly.pdbx_strand_id
1 'polypeptide(L)'
;MASNHIESNTLQFSEDMEKPHILVIATGGTIASKEGELGLTPVMSGEELVSDIPGIRNVCTLDVIQLMNIDSTNMRPCQWLKIRDSIMEHYNCYDGFVILHGTDTMAYTAAALSYLIQNSKKPIILTGSQKPMGN
;
A
#
# COMPACT_ATOMS: atom_id res chain seq x y z
N MET A 1 6.56 48.36 -33.86
CA MET A 1 5.76 47.13 -33.63
C MET A 1 6.67 46.11 -32.99
N ALA A 2 6.55 45.95 -31.72
CA ALA A 2 7.33 44.96 -30.94
C ALA A 2 6.50 43.68 -30.82
N SER A 3 7.00 42.61 -31.42
CA SER A 3 6.42 41.26 -31.27
C SER A 3 6.87 40.69 -29.94
N ASN A 4 5.95 40.57 -29.01
CA ASN A 4 6.17 39.83 -27.75
C ASN A 4 6.15 38.34 -28.07
N HIS A 5 7.32 37.70 -28.13
CA HIS A 5 7.44 36.25 -27.97
C HIS A 5 7.27 35.92 -26.51
N ILE A 6 6.14 35.34 -26.15
CA ILE A 6 5.95 34.67 -24.90
C ILE A 6 6.64 33.30 -25.06
N GLU A 7 7.84 33.19 -24.53
CA GLU A 7 8.49 31.89 -24.34
C GLU A 7 7.69 31.11 -23.27
N SER A 8 7.04 30.05 -23.73
CA SER A 8 6.45 29.07 -22.84
C SER A 8 7.56 28.32 -22.12
N ASN A 9 7.86 28.74 -20.89
CA ASN A 9 8.68 27.98 -19.96
C ASN A 9 7.91 26.71 -19.55
N THR A 10 7.98 25.70 -20.38
CA THR A 10 7.63 24.34 -20.00
C THR A 10 8.74 23.87 -19.08
N LEU A 11 8.46 23.82 -17.78
CA LEU A 11 9.33 23.18 -16.81
C LEU A 11 9.46 21.70 -17.23
N GLN A 12 10.55 21.36 -17.87
CA GLN A 12 10.99 19.98 -18.01
C GLN A 12 11.36 19.50 -16.61
N PHE A 13 10.43 18.81 -15.96
CA PHE A 13 10.77 17.97 -14.82
C PHE A 13 11.72 16.90 -15.34
N SER A 14 12.94 16.93 -14.84
CA SER A 14 13.97 15.95 -15.17
C SER A 14 13.44 14.54 -14.89
N GLU A 15 13.51 13.67 -15.90
CA GLU A 15 13.10 12.25 -15.86
C GLU A 15 13.97 11.38 -14.93
N ASP A 16 14.81 11.97 -14.11
CA ASP A 16 15.81 11.29 -13.24
C ASP A 16 15.45 11.35 -11.75
N MET A 17 14.18 11.57 -11.38
CA MET A 17 13.79 11.36 -9.99
C MET A 17 13.62 9.85 -9.75
N GLU A 18 14.49 9.32 -8.90
CA GLU A 18 14.39 7.95 -8.41
C GLU A 18 12.97 7.70 -7.85
N LYS A 19 12.30 6.67 -8.38
CA LYS A 19 10.91 6.39 -8.01
C LYS A 19 10.86 5.99 -6.53
N PRO A 20 9.83 6.42 -5.78
CA PRO A 20 9.70 6.02 -4.39
C PRO A 20 9.57 4.50 -4.27
N HIS A 21 10.20 3.96 -3.24
CA HIS A 21 10.16 2.54 -2.91
C HIS A 21 9.14 2.31 -1.80
N ILE A 22 8.09 1.56 -2.10
CA ILE A 22 6.93 1.35 -1.23
C ILE A 22 6.88 -0.11 -0.77
N LEU A 23 6.69 -0.32 0.52
CA LEU A 23 6.40 -1.63 1.07
C LEU A 23 4.90 -1.82 1.22
N VAL A 24 4.38 -2.87 0.59
CA VAL A 24 3.00 -3.33 0.77
C VAL A 24 2.98 -4.44 1.82
N ILE A 25 2.22 -4.25 2.87
CA ILE A 25 2.03 -5.20 3.97
C ILE A 25 0.64 -5.80 3.85
N ALA A 26 0.54 -7.05 3.44
CA ALA A 26 -0.72 -7.75 3.34
C ALA A 26 -1.08 -8.42 4.68
N THR A 27 -2.28 -8.14 5.18
CA THR A 27 -2.80 -8.74 6.41
C THR A 27 -3.94 -9.73 6.17
N GLY A 28 -4.42 -9.81 4.93
CA GLY A 28 -5.59 -10.53 4.50
C GLY A 28 -6.64 -9.59 3.88
N GLY A 29 -7.86 -10.03 3.82
CA GLY A 29 -8.97 -9.28 3.25
C GLY A 29 -9.20 -9.56 1.77
N THR A 30 -10.33 -9.08 1.27
CA THR A 30 -10.84 -9.41 -0.06
C THR A 30 -9.95 -8.90 -1.20
N ILE A 31 -9.28 -7.78 -1.00
CA ILE A 31 -8.43 -7.17 -2.04
C ILE A 31 -7.24 -8.08 -2.43
N ALA A 32 -6.72 -8.86 -1.47
CA ALA A 32 -5.61 -9.77 -1.68
C ALA A 32 -6.08 -11.24 -1.87
N SER A 33 -7.36 -11.45 -2.17
CA SER A 33 -7.97 -12.78 -2.29
C SER A 33 -8.38 -13.06 -3.73
N LYS A 34 -8.29 -14.32 -4.14
CA LYS A 34 -8.90 -14.82 -5.38
C LYS A 34 -10.09 -15.70 -5.03
N GLU A 35 -11.13 -15.67 -5.87
CA GLU A 35 -12.23 -16.62 -5.76
C GLU A 35 -11.74 -18.03 -6.13
N GLY A 36 -11.89 -18.96 -5.20
CA GLY A 36 -11.65 -20.39 -5.42
C GLY A 36 -12.89 -21.22 -5.10
N GLU A 37 -12.91 -22.48 -5.49
CA GLU A 37 -14.05 -23.42 -5.28
C GLU A 37 -14.43 -23.59 -3.78
N LEU A 38 -13.57 -23.21 -2.85
CA LEU A 38 -13.76 -23.30 -1.40
C LEU A 38 -13.87 -21.92 -0.71
N GLY A 39 -14.17 -20.86 -1.46
CA GLY A 39 -14.26 -19.50 -0.95
C GLY A 39 -13.01 -18.66 -1.25
N LEU A 40 -12.95 -17.44 -0.68
CA LEU A 40 -11.85 -16.51 -0.91
C LEU A 40 -10.58 -17.02 -0.25
N THR A 41 -9.60 -17.38 -1.04
CA THR A 41 -8.27 -17.75 -0.57
C THR A 41 -7.30 -16.63 -0.88
N PRO A 42 -6.52 -16.14 0.08
CA PRO A 42 -5.51 -15.12 -0.20
C PRO A 42 -4.33 -15.76 -0.93
N VAL A 43 -4.15 -15.39 -2.18
CA VAL A 43 -3.15 -16.00 -3.06
C VAL A 43 -2.57 -14.95 -4.02
N MET A 44 -2.39 -13.70 -3.60
CA MET A 44 -1.64 -12.79 -4.45
C MET A 44 -0.20 -12.63 -3.93
N SER A 45 0.75 -13.02 -4.76
CA SER A 45 2.14 -12.61 -4.59
C SER A 45 2.28 -11.10 -4.88
N GLY A 46 3.36 -10.49 -4.42
CA GLY A 46 3.64 -9.09 -4.74
C GLY A 46 3.73 -8.83 -6.24
N GLU A 47 4.23 -9.81 -6.99
CA GLU A 47 4.33 -9.72 -8.45
C GLU A 47 2.95 -9.73 -9.11
N GLU A 48 2.02 -10.54 -8.61
CA GLU A 48 0.64 -10.58 -9.08
C GLU A 48 -0.08 -9.27 -8.78
N LEU A 49 0.09 -8.71 -7.57
CA LEU A 49 -0.49 -7.42 -7.20
C LEU A 49 0.01 -6.31 -8.13
N VAL A 50 1.31 -6.29 -8.42
CA VAL A 50 1.92 -5.31 -9.33
C VAL A 50 1.42 -5.50 -10.77
N SER A 51 1.18 -6.73 -11.22
CA SER A 51 0.68 -7.01 -12.57
C SER A 51 -0.77 -6.58 -12.76
N ASP A 52 -1.57 -6.64 -11.70
CA ASP A 52 -2.99 -6.31 -11.74
C ASP A 52 -3.30 -4.79 -11.63
N ILE A 53 -2.28 -3.98 -11.32
CA ILE A 53 -2.42 -2.51 -11.27
C ILE A 53 -1.69 -1.87 -12.45
N PRO A 54 -2.39 -1.55 -13.56
CA PRO A 54 -1.76 -0.96 -14.72
C PRO A 54 -1.04 0.35 -14.38
N GLY A 55 0.19 0.50 -14.84
CA GLY A 55 0.96 1.73 -14.68
C GLY A 55 1.61 1.94 -13.31
N ILE A 56 1.39 1.06 -12.32
CA ILE A 56 1.99 1.21 -10.99
C ILE A 56 3.52 1.31 -11.04
N ARG A 57 4.15 0.56 -11.93
CA ARG A 57 5.61 0.57 -12.14
C ARG A 57 6.14 1.91 -12.67
N ASN A 58 5.26 2.75 -13.23
CA ASN A 58 5.65 4.09 -13.67
C ASN A 58 5.69 5.08 -12.50
N VAL A 59 5.00 4.77 -11.40
CA VAL A 59 4.83 5.65 -10.24
C VAL A 59 5.80 5.30 -9.11
N CYS A 60 5.98 4.02 -8.83
CA CYS A 60 6.81 3.58 -7.71
C CYS A 60 7.40 2.19 -7.94
N THR A 61 8.37 1.82 -7.11
CA THR A 61 8.84 0.45 -6.92
C THR A 61 8.10 -0.15 -5.74
N LEU A 62 7.61 -1.38 -5.87
CA LEU A 62 6.86 -2.08 -4.84
C LEU A 62 7.56 -3.36 -4.40
N ASP A 63 7.65 -3.54 -3.07
CA ASP A 63 7.84 -4.85 -2.45
C ASP A 63 6.58 -5.21 -1.67
N VAL A 64 6.28 -6.49 -1.59
CA VAL A 64 5.10 -6.99 -0.87
C VAL A 64 5.51 -8.07 0.12
N ILE A 65 5.04 -7.93 1.35
CA ILE A 65 5.16 -8.98 2.37
C ILE A 65 3.77 -9.44 2.82
N GLN A 66 3.60 -10.74 2.95
CA GLN A 66 2.42 -11.34 3.57
C GLN A 66 2.68 -11.48 5.06
N LEU A 67 2.29 -10.48 5.85
CA LEU A 67 2.53 -10.46 7.29
C LEU A 67 1.63 -11.44 8.04
N MET A 68 0.38 -11.51 7.63
CA MET A 68 -0.64 -12.42 8.14
C MET A 68 -1.75 -12.60 7.11
N ASN A 69 -2.63 -13.54 7.39
CA ASN A 69 -3.76 -13.83 6.53
C ASN A 69 -4.99 -14.08 7.38
N ILE A 70 -5.62 -13.00 7.81
CA ILE A 70 -6.79 -13.07 8.68
C ILE A 70 -7.97 -12.30 8.09
N ASP A 71 -9.15 -12.78 8.39
CA ASP A 71 -10.36 -11.98 8.26
C ASP A 71 -10.27 -10.83 9.28
N SER A 72 -10.58 -9.60 8.85
CA SER A 72 -10.48 -8.43 9.71
C SER A 72 -11.40 -8.49 10.92
N THR A 73 -12.49 -9.27 10.89
CA THR A 73 -13.33 -9.55 12.06
C THR A 73 -12.57 -10.23 13.19
N ASN A 74 -11.47 -10.89 12.89
CA ASN A 74 -10.58 -11.56 13.84
C ASN A 74 -9.36 -10.70 14.23
N MET A 75 -9.29 -9.45 13.79
CA MET A 75 -8.22 -8.53 14.15
C MET A 75 -8.26 -8.23 15.64
N ARG A 76 -7.10 -8.39 16.32
CA ARG A 76 -6.92 -8.16 17.74
C ARG A 76 -5.73 -7.23 17.99
N PRO A 77 -5.59 -6.65 19.18
CA PRO A 77 -4.47 -5.76 19.50
C PRO A 77 -3.08 -6.34 19.22
N CYS A 78 -2.89 -7.64 19.39
CA CYS A 78 -1.60 -8.28 19.09
C CYS A 78 -1.24 -8.22 17.59
N GLN A 79 -2.22 -8.21 16.68
CA GLN A 79 -1.97 -8.01 15.27
C GLN A 79 -1.62 -6.56 14.94
N TRP A 80 -2.21 -5.58 15.61
CA TRP A 80 -1.80 -4.18 15.48
C TRP A 80 -0.32 -3.97 15.84
N LEU A 81 0.12 -4.63 16.91
CA LEU A 81 1.53 -4.60 17.31
C LEU A 81 2.44 -5.23 16.25
N LYS A 82 2.03 -6.36 15.66
CA LYS A 82 2.79 -6.99 14.56
C LYS A 82 2.90 -6.07 13.33
N ILE A 83 1.82 -5.38 12.97
CA ILE A 83 1.84 -4.42 11.85
C ILE A 83 2.81 -3.27 12.17
N ARG A 84 2.70 -2.68 13.36
CA ARG A 84 3.62 -1.64 13.83
C ARG A 84 5.07 -2.10 13.76
N ASP A 85 5.37 -3.26 14.31
CA ASP A 85 6.73 -3.80 14.39
C ASP A 85 7.31 -4.04 12.99
N SER A 86 6.48 -4.57 12.06
CA SER A 86 6.89 -4.74 10.66
C SER A 86 7.19 -3.40 9.97
N ILE A 87 6.38 -2.37 10.20
CA ILE A 87 6.65 -1.02 9.67
C ILE A 87 7.95 -0.47 10.25
N MET A 88 8.15 -0.58 11.55
CA MET A 88 9.34 -0.05 12.22
C MET A 88 10.63 -0.77 11.79
N GLU A 89 10.58 -2.08 11.61
CA GLU A 89 11.69 -2.88 11.12
C GLU A 89 12.13 -2.44 9.73
N HIS A 90 11.20 -2.09 8.85
CA HIS A 90 11.45 -1.70 7.47
C HIS A 90 11.50 -0.18 7.25
N TYR A 91 11.35 0.61 8.31
CA TYR A 91 11.12 2.06 8.21
C TYR A 91 12.20 2.80 7.43
N ASN A 92 13.46 2.40 7.57
CA ASN A 92 14.59 3.08 6.91
C ASN A 92 14.83 2.60 5.47
N CYS A 93 14.19 1.50 5.06
CA CYS A 93 14.42 0.89 3.75
C CYS A 93 13.40 1.34 2.69
N TYR A 94 12.28 1.94 3.11
CA TYR A 94 11.18 2.32 2.23
C TYR A 94 10.76 3.76 2.43
N ASP A 95 10.22 4.37 1.37
CA ASP A 95 9.72 5.74 1.39
C ASP A 95 8.29 5.86 1.92
N GLY A 96 7.55 4.77 1.89
CA GLY A 96 6.18 4.70 2.39
C GLY A 96 5.69 3.27 2.54
N PHE A 97 4.52 3.12 3.18
CA PHE A 97 3.92 1.86 3.53
C PHE A 97 2.45 1.82 3.15
N VAL A 98 2.02 0.73 2.54
CA VAL A 98 0.61 0.47 2.25
C VAL A 98 0.21 -0.82 2.94
N ILE A 99 -0.85 -0.79 3.74
CA ILE A 99 -1.36 -1.94 4.47
C ILE A 99 -2.65 -2.39 3.78
N LEU A 100 -2.64 -3.61 3.22
CA LEU A 100 -3.85 -4.25 2.70
C LEU A 100 -4.60 -4.90 3.85
N HIS A 101 -5.84 -4.47 4.06
CA HIS A 101 -6.62 -4.82 5.23
C HIS A 101 -8.07 -5.12 4.84
N GLY A 102 -8.71 -6.05 5.55
CA GLY A 102 -10.14 -6.25 5.42
C GLY A 102 -10.94 -5.02 5.89
N THR A 103 -12.06 -4.73 5.25
CA THR A 103 -12.80 -3.48 5.46
C THR A 103 -13.57 -3.40 6.78
N ASP A 104 -13.93 -4.54 7.38
CA ASP A 104 -14.81 -4.58 8.56
C ASP A 104 -14.23 -3.86 9.78
N THR A 105 -12.92 -3.97 10.00
CA THR A 105 -12.24 -3.36 11.16
C THR A 105 -11.10 -2.43 10.77
N MET A 106 -10.98 -2.03 9.52
CA MET A 106 -9.90 -1.19 9.02
C MET A 106 -9.80 0.13 9.77
N ALA A 107 -10.93 0.76 10.10
CA ALA A 107 -10.98 2.02 10.84
C ALA A 107 -10.37 1.88 12.26
N TYR A 108 -10.61 0.76 12.92
CA TYR A 108 -10.03 0.48 14.25
C TYR A 108 -8.52 0.28 14.18
N THR A 109 -8.04 -0.47 13.18
CA THR A 109 -6.61 -0.64 12.95
C THR A 109 -5.93 0.68 12.62
N ALA A 110 -6.56 1.52 11.78
CA ALA A 110 -6.04 2.85 11.45
C ALA A 110 -5.92 3.73 12.70
N ALA A 111 -6.96 3.75 13.55
CA ALA A 111 -6.94 4.47 14.81
C ALA A 111 -5.82 3.95 15.74
N ALA A 112 -5.71 2.63 15.90
CA ALA A 112 -4.68 2.02 16.75
C ALA A 112 -3.27 2.39 16.26
N LEU A 113 -2.99 2.26 14.96
CA LEU A 113 -1.69 2.59 14.38
C LEU A 113 -1.34 4.07 14.52
N SER A 114 -2.34 4.96 14.47
CA SER A 114 -2.12 6.41 14.66
C SER A 114 -1.59 6.75 16.06
N TYR A 115 -1.89 5.93 17.07
CA TYR A 115 -1.35 6.06 18.41
C TYR A 115 -0.04 5.29 18.60
N LEU A 116 0.10 4.13 17.96
CA LEU A 116 1.28 3.28 18.09
C LEU A 116 2.49 3.80 17.32
N ILE A 117 2.26 4.51 16.21
CA ILE A 117 3.31 5.09 15.36
C ILE A 117 3.11 6.60 15.32
N GLN A 118 3.91 7.30 16.11
CA GLN A 118 3.83 8.77 16.21
C GLN A 118 4.99 9.42 15.46
N ASN A 119 4.74 10.63 14.96
CA ASN A 119 5.73 11.46 14.27
C ASN A 119 6.36 10.81 13.03
N SER A 120 5.64 9.91 12.36
CA SER A 120 6.12 9.36 11.10
C SER A 120 6.24 10.47 10.05
N LYS A 121 7.41 10.53 9.42
CA LYS A 121 7.68 11.40 8.27
C LYS A 121 7.37 10.72 6.95
N LYS A 122 7.00 9.44 6.99
CA LYS A 122 6.67 8.63 5.82
C LYS A 122 5.18 8.29 5.83
N PRO A 123 4.52 8.26 4.67
CA PRO A 123 3.11 7.91 4.60
C PRO A 123 2.90 6.44 5.00
N ILE A 124 1.85 6.19 5.77
CA ILE A 124 1.37 4.87 6.16
C ILE A 124 -0.11 4.85 5.82
N ILE A 125 -0.47 4.14 4.76
CA ILE A 125 -1.80 4.14 4.18
C ILE A 125 -2.44 2.77 4.38
N LEU A 126 -3.66 2.74 4.91
CA LEU A 126 -4.48 1.53 4.93
C LEU A 126 -5.44 1.56 3.77
N THR A 127 -5.57 0.45 3.10
CA THR A 127 -6.54 0.27 2.01
C THR A 127 -7.15 -1.12 2.05
N GLY A 128 -8.37 -1.23 1.55
CA GLY A 128 -9.10 -2.47 1.45
C GLY A 128 -10.19 -2.37 0.41
N SER A 129 -10.72 -3.51 0.02
CA SER A 129 -11.82 -3.60 -0.94
C SER A 129 -12.81 -4.67 -0.53
N GLN A 130 -14.07 -4.46 -0.86
CA GLN A 130 -15.12 -5.49 -0.76
C GLN A 130 -15.18 -6.39 -2.00
N LYS A 131 -14.45 -6.02 -3.06
CA LYS A 131 -14.32 -6.83 -4.28
C LYS A 131 -12.87 -7.25 -4.46
N PRO A 132 -12.61 -8.49 -4.89
CA PRO A 132 -11.29 -8.94 -5.29
C PRO A 132 -10.75 -8.09 -6.44
N MET A 133 -9.42 -7.99 -6.55
CA MET A 133 -8.79 -7.37 -7.71
C MET A 133 -8.99 -8.27 -8.94
N GLY A 134 -9.22 -7.65 -10.10
CA GLY A 134 -9.40 -8.36 -11.36
C GLY A 134 -10.85 -8.75 -11.71
N ASN A 135 -11.84 -8.27 -10.96
CA ASN A 135 -13.28 -8.41 -11.26
C ASN A 135 -13.90 -7.08 -11.64
#